data_d0a77bda8dccdab6afacb80cd4bdf707
#
_entry.id   d0a77bda8dccdab6afacb80cd4bdf707
#
_cell.length_a   1.000
_cell.length_b   1.000
_cell.length_c   1.000
_cell.angle_alpha   90.00
_cell.angle_beta   90.00
_cell.angle_gamma   90.00
#
_symmetry.space_group_name_H-M   'P 1'
#
loop_
_entity.id
_entity.type
_entity.pdbx_description
1 polymer ?
#
loop_
_entity_poly.entity_id
_entity_poly.type
_entity_poly.pdbx_seq_one_letter_code
_entity_poly.pdbx_strand_id
1 'polypeptide(L)'
;DLRRLSIKGILDERISFNIGDLYLRQTDFTLNNNRQELAKYEPSVFQAYRDLIEYENFYYKNYWRMQGIQSNLSYSFYNNIKSLELDGFLSRVRGGEWLGQPELLMLGGTSVLKLENNISFKLNHVNSFEVQSSSLDSATYYNPVTNLQLSYRKKISGLDYKLSIEAGASTRGWESTKSFEHPKITGSFIKGVLKIKSSLLTSHITLNYVDPNFRSAGAQTRRVEYNSAPSTYAYYTNNTILRPVSLLDITTDPNIYNQRLSTSLMNYNPLYSSVSPYGESTPNRNGLKYSFSYDNSKTITAKGDFGFFNEVIGQGTFEKRSFFAGGT
;
A
#
# COMPACT_ATOMS: atom_id res chain seq x y z
N ASP A 1 -21.19 -9.33 -22.95
CA ASP A 1 -19.98 -8.55 -22.63
C ASP A 1 -18.90 -9.43 -22.03
N LEU A 2 -17.75 -9.54 -22.73
CA LEU A 2 -16.55 -10.17 -22.19
C LEU A 2 -15.97 -9.25 -21.10
N ARG A 3 -16.19 -9.57 -19.84
CA ARG A 3 -15.69 -8.75 -18.70
C ARG A 3 -14.26 -9.09 -18.33
N ARG A 4 -13.80 -10.30 -18.62
CA ARG A 4 -12.45 -10.78 -18.29
C ARG A 4 -11.96 -11.76 -19.34
N LEU A 5 -10.70 -11.65 -19.72
CA LEU A 5 -10.02 -12.59 -20.59
C LEU A 5 -8.61 -12.82 -20.09
N SER A 6 -8.23 -14.08 -19.92
CA SER A 6 -6.85 -14.45 -19.64
C SER A 6 -6.46 -15.72 -20.36
N ILE A 7 -5.24 -15.75 -20.87
CA ILE A 7 -4.60 -16.91 -21.48
C ILE A 7 -3.47 -17.33 -20.56
N LYS A 8 -3.49 -18.60 -20.14
CA LYS A 8 -2.46 -19.18 -19.29
C LYS A 8 -1.79 -20.34 -19.99
N GLY A 9 -0.48 -20.46 -19.84
CA GLY A 9 0.28 -21.54 -20.41
C GLY A 9 1.50 -21.89 -19.57
N ILE A 10 2.08 -23.03 -19.89
CA ILE A 10 3.33 -23.51 -19.29
C ILE A 10 4.28 -23.79 -20.45
N LEU A 11 5.49 -23.24 -20.35
CA LEU A 11 6.60 -23.46 -21.23
C LEU A 11 7.68 -24.24 -20.47
N ASP A 12 8.11 -25.38 -21.03
CA ASP A 12 9.22 -26.17 -20.50
C ASP A 12 9.10 -26.54 -19.01
N GLU A 13 7.89 -26.91 -18.55
CA GLU A 13 7.56 -27.34 -17.18
C GLU A 13 7.97 -26.38 -16.04
N ARG A 14 8.82 -25.40 -16.30
CA ARG A 14 9.42 -24.47 -15.32
C ARG A 14 8.91 -23.04 -15.42
N ILE A 15 8.46 -22.66 -16.61
CA ILE A 15 8.01 -21.30 -16.89
C ILE A 15 6.51 -21.33 -17.09
N SER A 16 5.77 -20.66 -16.23
CA SER A 16 4.35 -20.40 -16.47
C SER A 16 4.15 -18.96 -16.89
N PHE A 17 3.17 -18.70 -17.74
CA PHE A 17 2.80 -17.35 -18.15
C PHE A 17 1.29 -17.15 -18.10
N ASN A 18 0.92 -15.89 -17.92
CA ASN A 18 -0.47 -15.43 -17.94
C ASN A 18 -0.52 -14.11 -18.71
N ILE A 19 -1.41 -14.01 -19.70
CA ILE A 19 -1.60 -12.82 -20.52
C ILE A 19 -3.07 -12.43 -20.45
N GLY A 20 -3.36 -11.15 -20.26
CA GLY A 20 -4.70 -10.61 -20.13
C GLY A 20 -4.99 -10.06 -18.75
N ASP A 21 -6.12 -10.41 -18.15
CA ASP A 21 -6.47 -9.95 -16.81
C ASP A 21 -5.61 -10.64 -15.75
N LEU A 22 -4.84 -9.86 -14.99
CA LEU A 22 -3.90 -10.31 -13.97
C LEU A 22 -4.44 -10.10 -12.56
N TYR A 23 -4.20 -11.09 -11.70
CA TYR A 23 -4.51 -11.03 -10.27
C TYR A 23 -3.21 -11.11 -9.48
N LEU A 24 -2.59 -9.96 -9.27
CA LEU A 24 -1.27 -9.86 -8.67
C LEU A 24 -1.38 -9.43 -7.22
N ARG A 25 -0.58 -10.08 -6.37
CA ARG A 25 -0.40 -9.71 -4.98
C ARG A 25 1.02 -10.04 -4.53
N GLN A 26 1.69 -9.09 -3.89
CA GLN A 26 3.03 -9.27 -3.32
C GLN A 26 2.98 -9.16 -1.79
N THR A 27 3.09 -7.94 -1.26
CA THR A 27 2.98 -7.64 0.17
C THR A 27 2.06 -6.46 0.41
N ASP A 28 1.74 -6.21 1.68
CA ASP A 28 0.92 -5.06 2.09
C ASP A 28 1.59 -3.71 1.80
N PHE A 29 2.88 -3.68 1.48
CA PHE A 29 3.67 -2.46 1.23
C PHE A 29 4.08 -2.25 -0.22
N THR A 30 4.02 -3.27 -1.07
CA THR A 30 4.37 -3.16 -2.49
C THR A 30 3.16 -3.23 -3.39
N LEU A 31 2.55 -4.41 -3.51
CA LEU A 31 1.36 -4.62 -4.32
C LEU A 31 0.33 -5.42 -3.52
N ASN A 32 -0.69 -4.73 -3.05
CA ASN A 32 -1.81 -5.31 -2.34
C ASN A 32 -3.13 -4.89 -3.01
N ASN A 33 -3.32 -5.39 -4.23
CA ASN A 33 -4.49 -5.09 -5.04
C ASN A 33 -5.72 -5.87 -4.53
N ASN A 34 -6.11 -5.60 -3.31
CA ASN A 34 -7.27 -6.21 -2.68
C ASN A 34 -8.48 -5.31 -2.74
N ARG A 35 -9.63 -5.93 -2.51
CA ARG A 35 -10.85 -5.23 -2.14
C ARG A 35 -10.60 -4.43 -0.86
N GLN A 36 -11.41 -3.42 -0.66
CA GLN A 36 -11.36 -2.54 0.49
C GLN A 36 -11.00 -3.26 1.80
N GLU A 37 -10.16 -2.64 2.61
CA GLU A 37 -10.00 -3.04 4.01
C GLU A 37 -11.32 -2.89 4.73
N LEU A 38 -11.83 -4.02 5.13
CA LEU A 38 -13.02 -4.12 5.95
C LEU A 38 -12.59 -4.31 7.39
N ALA A 39 -13.43 -3.90 8.31
CA ALA A 39 -13.31 -4.36 9.68
C ALA A 39 -13.25 -5.90 9.63
N LYS A 40 -12.23 -6.48 10.23
CA LYS A 40 -11.94 -7.93 10.17
C LYS A 40 -13.11 -8.80 10.64
N TYR A 41 -14.03 -8.22 11.39
CA TYR A 41 -15.21 -8.84 11.98
C TYR A 41 -16.49 -8.09 11.61
N GLU A 42 -16.61 -7.70 10.36
CA GLU A 42 -17.82 -7.06 9.89
C GLU A 42 -18.98 -8.06 9.88
N PRO A 43 -20.17 -7.69 10.40
CA PRO A 43 -21.35 -8.49 10.30
C PRO A 43 -21.71 -8.84 8.85
N SER A 44 -22.13 -10.08 8.62
CA SER A 44 -22.45 -10.61 7.28
C SER A 44 -23.51 -9.81 6.52
N VAL A 45 -24.41 -9.14 7.24
CA VAL A 45 -25.44 -8.27 6.66
C VAL A 45 -24.81 -7.10 5.87
N PHE A 46 -23.78 -6.46 6.43
CA PHE A 46 -23.09 -5.35 5.74
C PHE A 46 -22.23 -5.85 4.59
N GLN A 47 -21.68 -7.05 4.70
CA GLN A 47 -20.92 -7.67 3.62
C GLN A 47 -21.81 -7.92 2.40
N ALA A 48 -23.00 -8.48 2.58
CA ALA A 48 -23.94 -8.74 1.49
C ALA A 48 -24.37 -7.45 0.77
N TYR A 49 -24.64 -6.38 1.52
CA TYR A 49 -24.99 -5.08 0.95
C TYR A 49 -23.83 -4.48 0.15
N ARG A 50 -22.61 -4.62 0.64
CA ARG A 50 -21.41 -4.15 -0.06
C ARG A 50 -21.15 -4.94 -1.33
N ASP A 51 -21.27 -6.27 -1.27
CA ASP A 51 -21.09 -7.13 -2.45
C ASP A 51 -22.09 -6.76 -3.56
N LEU A 52 -23.32 -6.37 -3.19
CA LEU A 52 -24.31 -5.86 -4.12
C LEU A 52 -23.87 -4.52 -4.75
N ILE A 53 -23.45 -3.55 -3.94
CA ILE A 53 -22.94 -2.25 -4.43
C ILE A 53 -21.72 -2.45 -5.33
N GLU A 54 -20.78 -3.33 -4.97
CA GLU A 54 -19.63 -3.63 -5.79
C GLU A 54 -20.00 -4.32 -7.11
N TYR A 55 -21.05 -5.11 -7.12
CA TYR A 55 -21.56 -5.73 -8.33
C TYR A 55 -22.19 -4.72 -9.27
N GLU A 56 -23.00 -3.81 -8.74
CA GLU A 56 -23.65 -2.74 -9.51
C GLU A 56 -22.64 -1.71 -10.03
N ASN A 57 -21.64 -1.36 -9.21
CA ASN A 57 -20.63 -0.37 -9.54
C ASN A 57 -19.29 -1.03 -9.93
N PHE A 58 -19.33 -1.94 -10.88
CA PHE A 58 -18.17 -2.74 -11.33
C PHE A 58 -16.92 -1.90 -11.67
N TYR A 59 -17.11 -0.67 -12.17
CA TYR A 59 -16.02 0.22 -12.56
C TYR A 59 -15.49 1.08 -11.42
N TYR A 60 -16.18 1.17 -10.28
CA TYR A 60 -15.80 1.97 -9.12
C TYR A 60 -15.15 1.19 -7.99
N LYS A 61 -14.62 -0.01 -8.29
CA LYS A 61 -13.96 -0.85 -7.30
C LYS A 61 -12.65 -0.25 -6.82
N ASN A 62 -12.33 -0.44 -5.56
CA ASN A 62 -11.08 0.03 -4.95
C ASN A 62 -9.84 -0.73 -5.41
N TYR A 63 -9.97 -1.85 -6.10
CA TYR A 63 -8.84 -2.57 -6.69
C TYR A 63 -8.66 -2.21 -8.15
N TRP A 64 -7.43 -2.22 -8.59
CA TRP A 64 -7.11 -1.97 -10.00
C TRP A 64 -7.34 -3.21 -10.85
N ARG A 65 -7.98 -3.00 -11.96
CA ARG A 65 -8.03 -3.98 -13.04
C ARG A 65 -6.71 -3.92 -13.78
N MET A 66 -5.89 -4.94 -13.59
CA MET A 66 -4.57 -5.03 -14.19
C MET A 66 -4.66 -5.91 -15.43
N GLN A 67 -4.27 -5.35 -16.57
CA GLN A 67 -4.22 -6.08 -17.85
C GLN A 67 -2.79 -6.06 -18.37
N GLY A 68 -2.25 -7.24 -18.68
CA GLY A 68 -0.86 -7.32 -19.10
C GLY A 68 -0.32 -8.73 -19.19
N ILE A 69 0.93 -8.88 -18.84
CA ILE A 69 1.70 -10.12 -18.92
C ILE A 69 2.32 -10.41 -17.55
N GLN A 70 2.26 -11.66 -17.13
CA GLN A 70 2.96 -12.19 -15.97
C GLN A 70 3.70 -13.46 -16.37
N SER A 71 4.91 -13.65 -15.86
CA SER A 71 5.68 -14.88 -16.00
C SER A 71 6.23 -15.31 -14.65
N ASN A 72 6.16 -16.58 -14.37
CA ASN A 72 6.71 -17.21 -13.17
C ASN A 72 7.70 -18.31 -13.58
N LEU A 73 8.85 -18.32 -12.90
CA LEU A 73 9.91 -19.30 -13.10
C LEU A 73 10.26 -19.91 -11.75
N SER A 74 10.34 -21.25 -11.69
CA SER A 74 10.64 -21.97 -10.46
C SER A 74 11.76 -22.98 -10.67
N TYR A 75 12.78 -22.90 -9.81
CA TYR A 75 13.89 -23.84 -9.76
C TYR A 75 13.95 -24.51 -8.37
N SER A 76 14.16 -25.82 -8.36
CA SER A 76 14.42 -26.61 -7.16
C SER A 76 15.88 -27.07 -7.16
N PHE A 77 16.51 -27.01 -6.00
CA PHE A 77 17.90 -27.36 -5.80
C PHE A 77 18.00 -28.50 -4.76
N TYR A 78 19.10 -29.26 -4.80
CA TYR A 78 19.31 -30.42 -3.92
C TYR A 78 20.22 -30.13 -2.71
N ASN A 79 20.70 -28.89 -2.58
CA ASN A 79 21.60 -28.46 -1.51
C ASN A 79 20.86 -27.56 -0.49
N ASN A 80 21.62 -26.82 0.33
CA ASN A 80 21.12 -25.89 1.34
C ASN A 80 20.03 -24.90 0.86
N ILE A 81 19.93 -24.71 -0.45
CA ILE A 81 18.87 -23.94 -1.10
C ILE A 81 17.81 -24.92 -1.59
N LYS A 82 16.60 -24.78 -1.11
CA LYS A 82 15.45 -25.60 -1.51
C LYS A 82 14.89 -25.21 -2.86
N SER A 83 14.55 -23.94 -3.01
CA SER A 83 13.95 -23.41 -4.25
C SER A 83 14.23 -21.94 -4.42
N LEU A 84 14.28 -21.54 -5.68
CA LEU A 84 14.26 -20.16 -6.14
C LEU A 84 13.03 -19.98 -7.02
N GLU A 85 12.13 -19.06 -6.67
CA GLU A 85 10.96 -18.71 -7.43
C GLU A 85 11.10 -17.24 -7.88
N LEU A 86 10.93 -17.00 -9.16
CA LEU A 86 10.98 -15.66 -9.75
C LEU A 86 9.64 -15.39 -10.43
N ASP A 87 9.03 -14.29 -10.10
CA ASP A 87 7.80 -13.79 -10.71
C ASP A 87 8.05 -12.40 -11.26
N GLY A 88 7.61 -12.13 -12.47
CA GLY A 88 7.71 -10.82 -13.10
C GLY A 88 6.42 -10.47 -13.83
N PHE A 89 6.04 -9.23 -13.83
CA PHE A 89 4.85 -8.75 -14.51
C PHE A 89 4.99 -7.34 -15.07
N LEU A 90 4.26 -7.09 -16.14
CA LEU A 90 4.00 -5.77 -16.69
C LEU A 90 2.50 -5.66 -16.94
N SER A 91 1.88 -4.63 -16.41
CA SER A 91 0.45 -4.41 -16.55
C SER A 91 0.09 -2.98 -16.81
N ARG A 92 -0.98 -2.79 -17.56
CA ARG A 92 -1.68 -1.53 -17.70
C ARG A 92 -2.75 -1.45 -16.62
N VAL A 93 -2.74 -0.37 -15.85
CA VAL A 93 -3.68 -0.12 -14.75
C VAL A 93 -4.77 0.84 -15.18
N ARG A 94 -4.39 1.88 -15.93
CA ARG A 94 -5.30 2.89 -16.47
C ARG A 94 -4.88 3.22 -17.90
N GLY A 95 -5.83 3.23 -18.84
CA GLY A 95 -5.60 3.73 -20.19
C GLY A 95 -5.51 5.25 -20.24
N GLY A 96 -4.79 5.77 -21.22
CA GLY A 96 -4.88 7.18 -21.58
C GLY A 96 -6.29 7.47 -22.10
N GLU A 97 -7.00 8.36 -21.43
CA GLU A 97 -8.38 8.67 -21.76
C GLU A 97 -8.51 9.98 -22.52
N TRP A 98 -9.72 10.19 -23.04
CA TRP A 98 -10.24 11.37 -23.72
C TRP A 98 -9.87 12.72 -23.07
N LEU A 99 -9.62 12.73 -21.76
CA LEU A 99 -9.37 13.94 -20.97
C LEU A 99 -7.89 14.28 -20.82
N GLY A 100 -7.01 13.65 -21.63
CA GLY A 100 -5.56 13.94 -21.58
C GLY A 100 -4.87 13.42 -20.31
N GLN A 101 -5.44 12.41 -19.65
CA GLN A 101 -4.74 11.73 -18.56
C GLN A 101 -3.70 10.75 -19.13
N PRO A 102 -2.48 10.74 -18.60
CA PRO A 102 -1.45 9.80 -19.04
C PRO A 102 -1.81 8.36 -18.73
N GLU A 103 -1.32 7.43 -19.52
CA GLU A 103 -1.45 6.00 -19.22
C GLU A 103 -0.70 5.66 -17.94
N LEU A 104 -1.32 4.86 -17.06
CA LEU A 104 -0.67 4.34 -15.87
C LEU A 104 -0.31 2.87 -16.09
N LEU A 105 0.98 2.59 -16.08
CA LEU A 105 1.56 1.26 -16.15
C LEU A 105 2.13 0.85 -14.80
N MET A 106 2.20 -0.44 -14.58
CA MET A 106 2.82 -1.04 -13.40
C MET A 106 3.71 -2.20 -13.81
N LEU A 107 4.98 -2.10 -13.47
CA LEU A 107 6.00 -3.12 -13.67
C LEU A 107 6.47 -3.62 -12.30
N GLY A 108 6.68 -4.92 -12.16
CA GLY A 108 7.22 -5.45 -10.92
C GLY A 108 7.56 -6.91 -10.96
N GLY A 109 8.04 -7.40 -9.83
CA GLY A 109 8.37 -8.80 -9.67
C GLY A 109 8.64 -9.17 -8.22
N THR A 110 8.74 -10.47 -8.02
CA THR A 110 9.04 -11.10 -6.73
C THR A 110 10.12 -12.16 -6.93
N SER A 111 11.12 -12.17 -6.06
CA SER A 111 12.09 -13.26 -5.96
C SER A 111 11.96 -13.90 -4.58
N VAL A 112 11.75 -15.20 -4.52
CA VAL A 112 11.63 -15.96 -3.27
C VAL A 112 12.71 -17.04 -3.24
N LEU A 113 13.61 -16.92 -2.28
CA LEU A 113 14.66 -17.91 -1.98
C LEU A 113 14.27 -18.66 -0.71
N LYS A 114 14.10 -19.97 -0.78
CA LYS A 114 13.81 -20.84 0.35
C LYS A 114 15.04 -21.69 0.70
N LEU A 115 15.44 -21.66 1.96
CA LEU A 115 16.53 -22.46 2.49
C LEU A 115 15.99 -23.68 3.27
N GLU A 116 16.85 -24.68 3.47
CA GLU A 116 16.48 -25.91 4.21
C GLU A 116 16.10 -25.65 5.67
N ASN A 117 16.72 -24.68 6.32
CA ASN A 117 16.51 -24.34 7.74
C ASN A 117 15.19 -23.58 8.02
N ASN A 118 14.19 -23.71 7.14
CA ASN A 118 12.90 -22.99 7.24
C ASN A 118 13.06 -21.46 7.25
N ILE A 119 14.15 -20.97 6.66
CA ILE A 119 14.40 -19.56 6.40
C ILE A 119 13.98 -19.28 4.97
N SER A 120 13.29 -18.18 4.74
CA SER A 120 12.99 -17.70 3.41
C SER A 120 13.23 -16.20 3.28
N PHE A 121 13.85 -15.83 2.17
CA PHE A 121 14.04 -14.45 1.75
C PHE A 121 13.08 -14.16 0.62
N LYS A 122 12.40 -13.03 0.68
CA LYS A 122 11.51 -12.58 -0.38
C LYS A 122 11.84 -11.12 -0.71
N LEU A 123 12.27 -10.88 -1.93
CA LEU A 123 12.49 -9.55 -2.49
C LEU A 123 11.31 -9.21 -3.41
N ASN A 124 10.67 -8.07 -3.19
CA ASN A 124 9.63 -7.57 -4.05
C ASN A 124 10.01 -6.20 -4.58
N HIS A 125 9.68 -5.98 -5.82
CA HIS A 125 9.80 -4.67 -6.47
C HIS A 125 8.52 -4.39 -7.25
N VAL A 126 8.05 -3.16 -7.17
CA VAL A 126 6.97 -2.65 -7.99
C VAL A 126 7.26 -1.19 -8.36
N ASN A 127 7.04 -0.84 -9.60
CA ASN A 127 7.08 0.54 -10.05
C ASN A 127 5.78 0.87 -10.77
N SER A 128 5.06 1.87 -10.25
CA SER A 128 3.91 2.48 -10.92
C SER A 128 4.39 3.73 -11.63
N PHE A 129 4.20 3.84 -12.92
CA PHE A 129 4.67 4.95 -13.70
C PHE A 129 3.68 5.35 -14.80
N GLU A 130 3.63 6.64 -15.07
CA GLU A 130 2.83 7.21 -16.14
C GLU A 130 3.65 7.28 -17.43
N VAL A 131 2.98 6.98 -18.54
CA VAL A 131 3.55 7.16 -19.87
C VAL A 131 2.85 8.35 -20.51
N GLN A 132 3.65 9.27 -21.02
CA GLN A 132 3.14 10.46 -21.69
C GLN A 132 2.30 10.06 -22.90
N SER A 133 1.04 10.47 -22.92
CA SER A 133 0.10 10.17 -24.00
C SER A 133 -0.11 11.34 -24.96
N SER A 134 0.24 12.55 -24.53
CA SER A 134 0.09 13.76 -25.34
C SER A 134 1.20 14.78 -25.07
N SER A 135 1.41 15.69 -26.03
CA SER A 135 2.35 16.81 -25.88
C SER A 135 1.90 17.86 -24.85
N LEU A 136 0.70 17.73 -24.31
CA LEU A 136 0.16 18.60 -23.27
C LEU A 136 0.56 18.17 -21.86
N ASP A 137 1.04 16.93 -21.69
CA ASP A 137 1.48 16.41 -20.42
C ASP A 137 2.76 17.14 -19.97
N SER A 138 2.65 17.87 -18.87
CA SER A 138 3.76 18.67 -18.35
C SER A 138 4.71 17.86 -17.46
N ALA A 139 4.24 16.78 -16.87
CA ALA A 139 5.02 15.89 -16.03
C ALA A 139 4.41 14.50 -15.95
N THR A 140 5.24 13.46 -15.84
CA THR A 140 4.84 12.08 -15.64
C THR A 140 5.29 11.60 -14.26
N TYR A 141 4.41 10.90 -13.59
CA TYR A 141 4.63 10.35 -12.25
C TYR A 141 5.33 8.98 -12.31
N TYR A 142 6.18 8.71 -11.31
CA TYR A 142 6.71 7.37 -11.06
C TYR A 142 6.84 7.10 -9.56
N ASN A 143 6.67 5.83 -9.17
CA ASN A 143 6.72 5.39 -7.78
C ASN A 143 7.30 3.97 -7.65
N PRO A 144 8.62 3.81 -7.73
CA PRO A 144 9.26 2.54 -7.39
C PRO A 144 9.21 2.28 -5.88
N VAL A 145 8.85 1.06 -5.54
CA VAL A 145 8.81 0.53 -4.17
C VAL A 145 9.53 -0.80 -4.16
N THR A 146 10.50 -0.94 -3.25
CA THR A 146 11.27 -2.18 -3.08
C THR A 146 11.26 -2.59 -1.63
N ASN A 147 11.06 -3.86 -1.36
CA ASN A 147 11.17 -4.41 -0.01
C ASN A 147 11.87 -5.77 0.02
N LEU A 148 12.45 -6.06 1.17
CA LEU A 148 13.01 -7.36 1.53
C LEU A 148 12.25 -7.90 2.74
N GLN A 149 11.82 -9.15 2.64
CA GLN A 149 11.18 -9.87 3.73
C GLN A 149 12.02 -11.09 4.09
N LEU A 150 12.36 -11.22 5.37
CA LEU A 150 12.95 -12.40 5.98
C LEU A 150 11.90 -13.12 6.80
N SER A 151 11.72 -14.42 6.59
CA SER A 151 10.83 -15.24 7.40
C SER A 151 11.56 -16.47 7.93
N TYR A 152 11.32 -16.76 9.20
CA TYR A 152 11.81 -17.93 9.89
C TYR A 152 10.68 -18.67 10.57
N ARG A 153 10.63 -20.00 10.44
CA ARG A 153 9.62 -20.86 11.07
C ARG A 153 10.28 -21.98 11.85
N LYS A 154 9.82 -22.17 13.08
CA LYS A 154 10.28 -23.27 13.96
C LYS A 154 9.13 -23.84 14.74
N LYS A 155 9.12 -25.18 14.88
CA LYS A 155 8.20 -25.89 15.76
C LYS A 155 8.96 -26.37 17.01
N ILE A 156 8.43 -26.04 18.19
CA ILE A 156 9.03 -26.43 19.50
C ILE A 156 7.87 -26.86 20.40
N SER A 157 7.94 -28.07 20.96
CA SER A 157 7.00 -28.56 21.97
C SER A 157 5.52 -28.35 21.62
N GLY A 158 5.15 -28.63 20.36
CA GLY A 158 3.76 -28.46 19.88
C GLY A 158 3.35 -27.04 19.51
N LEU A 159 4.21 -26.04 19.71
CA LEU A 159 4.01 -24.67 19.29
C LEU A 159 4.71 -24.40 17.95
N ASP A 160 4.02 -23.74 17.03
CA ASP A 160 4.54 -23.31 15.74
C ASP A 160 4.81 -21.79 15.78
N TYR A 161 6.10 -21.43 15.75
CA TYR A 161 6.57 -20.06 15.75
C TYR A 161 6.93 -19.63 14.33
N LYS A 162 6.39 -18.51 13.90
CA LYS A 162 6.80 -17.85 12.65
C LYS A 162 7.15 -16.40 12.95
N LEU A 163 8.41 -16.06 12.74
CA LEU A 163 8.89 -14.68 12.74
C LEU A 163 9.03 -14.20 11.30
N SER A 164 8.55 -13.02 11.02
CA SER A 164 8.70 -12.37 9.71
C SER A 164 9.07 -10.91 9.92
N ILE A 165 10.13 -10.48 9.27
CA ILE A 165 10.57 -9.08 9.27
C ILE A 165 10.57 -8.61 7.82
N GLU A 166 9.95 -7.49 7.57
CA GLU A 166 9.84 -6.87 6.26
C GLU A 166 10.30 -5.41 6.37
N ALA A 167 11.20 -4.99 5.51
CA ALA A 167 11.67 -3.61 5.43
C ALA A 167 11.81 -3.19 3.98
N GLY A 168 11.58 -1.91 3.71
CA GLY A 168 11.66 -1.40 2.36
C GLY A 168 11.57 0.10 2.28
N ALA A 169 11.66 0.59 1.05
CA ALA A 169 11.59 2.00 0.74
C ALA A 169 10.79 2.24 -0.54
N SER A 170 10.22 3.42 -0.61
CA SER A 170 9.57 3.96 -1.79
C SER A 170 10.20 5.28 -2.19
N THR A 171 10.25 5.53 -3.48
CA THR A 171 10.58 6.85 -4.03
C THR A 171 9.40 7.33 -4.85
N ARG A 172 9.07 8.60 -4.72
CA ARG A 172 8.07 9.25 -5.53
C ARG A 172 8.72 10.40 -6.27
N GLY A 173 8.51 10.47 -7.57
CA GLY A 173 9.08 11.53 -8.39
C GLY A 173 8.20 11.84 -9.60
N TRP A 174 8.55 12.93 -10.26
CA TRP A 174 7.92 13.38 -11.49
C TRP A 174 9.02 13.73 -12.49
N GLU A 175 8.86 13.29 -13.71
CA GLU A 175 9.71 13.66 -14.83
C GLU A 175 8.96 14.70 -15.65
N SER A 176 9.56 15.89 -15.82
CA SER A 176 8.98 16.98 -16.59
C SER A 176 9.77 17.21 -17.88
N THR A 177 9.06 17.42 -18.97
CA THR A 177 9.65 17.86 -20.24
C THR A 177 10.02 19.35 -20.25
N LYS A 178 9.47 20.11 -19.31
CA LYS A 178 9.78 21.54 -19.09
C LYS A 178 10.64 21.63 -17.84
N SER A 179 11.74 22.34 -17.89
CA SER A 179 12.86 22.51 -16.94
C SER A 179 12.53 22.70 -15.44
N PHE A 180 11.45 22.19 -14.92
CA PHE A 180 11.13 22.21 -13.50
C PHE A 180 11.56 20.89 -12.87
N GLU A 181 12.66 20.90 -12.14
CA GLU A 181 13.04 19.79 -11.29
C GLU A 181 12.05 19.66 -10.14
N HIS A 182 11.30 18.58 -10.15
CA HIS A 182 10.46 18.21 -9.01
C HIS A 182 11.28 17.38 -8.01
N PRO A 183 11.26 17.71 -6.72
CA PRO A 183 12.03 16.97 -5.74
C PRO A 183 11.57 15.52 -5.65
N LYS A 184 12.53 14.59 -5.63
CA LYS A 184 12.29 13.20 -5.31
C LYS A 184 11.99 13.07 -3.82
N ILE A 185 10.90 12.41 -3.48
CA ILE A 185 10.47 12.19 -2.10
C ILE A 185 10.64 10.71 -1.80
N THR A 186 11.47 10.40 -0.81
CA THR A 186 11.75 9.02 -0.39
C THR A 186 11.22 8.78 1.01
N GLY A 187 10.64 7.64 1.25
CA GLY A 187 10.19 7.16 2.55
C GLY A 187 10.47 5.68 2.73
N SER A 188 10.56 5.24 3.96
CA SER A 188 10.87 3.86 4.32
C SER A 188 9.81 3.26 5.24
N PHE A 189 9.86 1.94 5.41
CA PHE A 189 9.03 1.25 6.39
C PHE A 189 9.78 0.04 6.96
N ILE A 190 9.33 -0.40 8.13
CA ILE A 190 9.71 -1.68 8.72
C ILE A 190 8.50 -2.29 9.41
N LYS A 191 8.30 -3.60 9.23
CA LYS A 191 7.23 -4.39 9.84
C LYS A 191 7.82 -5.68 10.41
N GLY A 192 7.53 -5.94 11.68
CA GLY A 192 7.83 -7.20 12.35
C GLY A 192 6.54 -7.95 12.68
N VAL A 193 6.46 -9.24 12.38
CA VAL A 193 5.32 -10.08 12.71
C VAL A 193 5.81 -11.33 13.41
N LEU A 194 5.35 -11.55 14.64
CA LEU A 194 5.51 -12.79 15.37
C LEU A 194 4.17 -13.52 15.44
N LYS A 195 4.10 -14.70 14.84
CA LYS A 195 2.95 -15.58 14.92
C LYS A 195 3.30 -16.79 15.77
N ILE A 196 2.46 -17.06 16.76
CA ILE A 196 2.55 -18.25 17.61
C ILE A 196 1.25 -19.03 17.46
N LYS A 197 1.36 -20.28 17.06
CA LYS A 197 0.19 -21.15 16.87
C LYS A 197 0.35 -22.41 17.73
N SER A 198 -0.64 -22.66 18.59
CA SER A 198 -0.86 -23.94 19.26
C SER A 198 -2.07 -24.67 18.66
N SER A 199 -2.45 -25.80 19.23
CA SER A 199 -3.65 -26.55 18.83
C SER A 199 -4.93 -25.73 18.96
N LEU A 200 -5.04 -24.89 20.00
CA LEU A 200 -6.26 -24.13 20.32
C LEU A 200 -6.11 -22.63 20.12
N LEU A 201 -4.91 -22.09 20.23
CA LEU A 201 -4.66 -20.64 20.22
C LEU A 201 -3.72 -20.25 19.09
N THR A 202 -4.11 -19.24 18.35
CA THR A 202 -3.24 -18.54 17.39
C THR A 202 -3.11 -17.08 17.83
N SER A 203 -1.89 -16.61 18.06
CA SER A 203 -1.58 -15.25 18.43
C SER A 203 -0.70 -14.59 17.37
N HIS A 204 -0.97 -13.35 17.03
CA HIS A 204 -0.17 -12.53 16.13
C HIS A 204 0.18 -11.22 16.83
N ILE A 205 1.46 -10.91 16.86
CA ILE A 205 1.98 -9.62 17.30
C ILE A 205 2.59 -8.95 16.08
N THR A 206 2.17 -7.76 15.77
CA THR A 206 2.71 -6.98 14.64
C THR A 206 3.21 -5.64 15.16
N LEU A 207 4.47 -5.35 14.85
CA LEU A 207 5.08 -4.03 15.03
C LEU A 207 5.20 -3.39 13.65
N ASN A 208 4.80 -2.13 13.53
CA ASN A 208 4.79 -1.42 12.28
C ASN A 208 5.33 0.00 12.44
N TYR A 209 6.21 0.40 11.54
CA TYR A 209 6.68 1.78 11.40
C TYR A 209 6.64 2.14 9.92
N VAL A 210 5.97 3.23 9.59
CA VAL A 210 5.87 3.75 8.23
C VAL A 210 6.20 5.24 8.24
N ASP A 211 7.25 5.57 7.52
CA ASP A 211 7.73 6.95 7.36
C ASP A 211 6.61 7.86 6.81
N PRO A 212 6.54 9.13 7.22
CA PRO A 212 5.58 10.10 6.69
C PRO A 212 5.64 10.27 5.17
N ASN A 213 6.80 10.09 4.57
CA ASN A 213 7.01 10.22 3.13
C ASN A 213 6.82 8.91 2.35
N PHE A 214 6.66 7.78 3.04
CA PHE A 214 6.43 6.50 2.37
C PHE A 214 5.14 6.54 1.55
N ARG A 215 5.22 6.10 0.31
CA ARG A 215 4.06 5.96 -0.59
C ARG A 215 4.25 4.73 -1.46
N SER A 216 3.19 3.96 -1.56
CA SER A 216 3.11 2.82 -2.47
C SER A 216 1.77 2.86 -3.18
N ALA A 217 1.79 3.26 -4.43
CA ALA A 217 0.58 3.30 -5.25
C ALA A 217 -0.07 1.91 -5.36
N GLY A 218 0.75 0.85 -5.46
CA GLY A 218 0.28 -0.53 -5.57
C GLY A 218 -0.28 -1.14 -4.28
N ALA A 219 0.02 -0.56 -3.12
CA ALA A 219 -0.36 -1.13 -1.82
C ALA A 219 -1.66 -0.56 -1.24
N GLN A 220 -2.35 0.28 -1.97
CA GLN A 220 -3.57 0.93 -1.49
C GLN A 220 -4.74 -0.03 -1.41
N THR A 221 -5.42 -0.06 -0.28
CA THR A 221 -6.72 -0.71 -0.11
C THR A 221 -7.90 0.24 -0.41
N ARG A 222 -7.64 1.56 -0.41
CA ARG A 222 -8.53 2.61 -0.91
C ARG A 222 -7.83 3.35 -2.04
N ARG A 223 -8.57 3.71 -3.06
CA ARG A 223 -8.03 4.55 -4.13
C ARG A 223 -7.70 5.94 -3.60
N VAL A 224 -6.41 6.25 -3.59
CA VAL A 224 -5.89 7.59 -3.35
C VAL A 224 -5.01 7.94 -4.54
N GLU A 225 -5.29 9.03 -5.20
CA GLU A 225 -4.48 9.48 -6.33
C GLU A 225 -3.26 10.25 -5.82
N TYR A 226 -2.07 9.77 -6.17
CA TYR A 226 -0.79 10.39 -5.81
C TYR A 226 -0.07 11.03 -6.98
N ASN A 227 -0.68 11.01 -8.15
CA ASN A 227 -0.10 11.52 -9.37
C ASN A 227 -0.14 13.05 -9.49
N SER A 228 -0.74 13.73 -8.51
CA SER A 228 -0.70 15.19 -8.46
C SER A 228 0.72 15.68 -8.23
N ALA A 229 1.15 16.67 -9.00
CA ALA A 229 2.44 17.31 -8.82
C ALA A 229 2.60 17.88 -7.41
N PRO A 230 3.82 17.91 -6.84
CA PRO A 230 4.06 18.38 -5.46
C PRO A 230 3.56 19.79 -5.20
N SER A 231 3.51 20.64 -6.21
CA SER A 231 2.97 21.99 -6.12
C SER A 231 1.49 22.05 -5.74
N THR A 232 0.74 20.99 -5.99
CA THR A 232 -0.68 20.90 -5.61
C THR A 232 -0.85 20.64 -4.12
N TYR A 233 0.18 20.08 -3.46
CA TYR A 233 0.21 19.75 -2.04
C TYR A 233 1.32 20.51 -1.33
N ALA A 234 1.58 21.76 -1.73
CA ALA A 234 2.52 22.62 -1.05
C ALA A 234 2.15 22.71 0.44
N TYR A 235 3.16 22.75 1.29
CA TYR A 235 2.97 23.00 2.71
C TYR A 235 2.35 24.37 2.89
N TYR A 236 1.25 24.43 3.59
CA TYR A 236 0.67 25.68 4.02
C TYR A 236 1.43 26.16 5.25
N THR A 237 2.26 27.16 5.07
CA THR A 237 2.92 27.86 6.17
C THR A 237 2.16 29.16 6.45
N ASN A 238 2.45 29.80 7.60
CA ASN A 238 1.90 31.12 7.94
C ASN A 238 2.07 32.17 6.84
N ASN A 239 3.07 32.01 5.99
CA ASN A 239 3.42 32.95 4.93
C ASN A 239 2.92 32.51 3.55
N THR A 240 2.22 31.37 3.44
CA THR A 240 1.76 30.86 2.15
C THR A 240 0.30 31.25 1.94
N ILE A 241 0.07 32.14 1.00
CA ILE A 241 -1.27 32.50 0.53
C ILE A 241 -1.62 31.58 -0.62
N LEU A 242 -2.68 30.80 -0.45
CA LEU A 242 -3.09 29.75 -1.39
C LEU A 242 -3.77 30.25 -2.66
N ARG A 243 -4.30 31.45 -2.60
CA ARG A 243 -4.96 32.12 -3.70
C ARG A 243 -4.59 33.60 -3.71
N PRO A 244 -4.72 34.28 -4.83
CA PRO A 244 -4.59 35.73 -4.86
C PRO A 244 -5.56 36.37 -3.85
N VAL A 245 -5.03 37.22 -3.00
CA VAL A 245 -5.80 37.93 -1.99
C VAL A 245 -6.58 39.05 -2.69
N SER A 246 -7.90 39.02 -2.58
CA SER A 246 -8.74 40.10 -3.09
C SER A 246 -8.83 41.24 -2.10
N LEU A 247 -9.25 42.40 -2.58
CA LEU A 247 -9.51 43.56 -1.71
C LEU A 247 -10.56 43.26 -0.65
N LEU A 248 -11.53 42.43 -1.00
CA LEU A 248 -12.59 41.99 -0.08
C LEU A 248 -12.02 41.08 1.03
N ASP A 249 -11.11 40.17 0.70
CA ASP A 249 -10.48 39.32 1.69
C ASP A 249 -9.71 40.16 2.72
N ILE A 250 -9.02 41.21 2.26
CA ILE A 250 -8.26 42.14 3.11
C ILE A 250 -9.20 42.84 4.09
N THR A 251 -10.40 43.17 3.68
CA THR A 251 -11.35 43.91 4.55
C THR A 251 -12.15 43.02 5.48
N THR A 252 -12.32 41.73 5.17
CA THR A 252 -13.21 40.84 5.88
C THR A 252 -12.50 39.82 6.76
N ASP A 253 -11.25 39.45 6.46
CA ASP A 253 -10.51 38.44 7.21
C ASP A 253 -9.29 39.02 7.96
N PRO A 254 -9.42 39.26 9.28
CA PRO A 254 -8.31 39.77 10.09
C PRO A 254 -7.10 38.84 10.13
N ASN A 255 -7.22 37.55 9.83
CA ASN A 255 -6.11 36.60 9.81
C ASN A 255 -5.16 36.84 8.65
N ILE A 256 -5.64 37.41 7.56
CA ILE A 256 -4.82 37.77 6.41
C ILE A 256 -3.84 38.92 6.79
N TYR A 257 -4.28 39.88 7.58
CA TYR A 257 -3.45 40.98 8.04
C TYR A 257 -2.36 40.55 9.00
N ASN A 258 -2.70 39.63 9.87
CA ASN A 258 -1.76 39.18 10.91
C ASN A 258 -0.81 38.10 10.40
N GLN A 259 -0.99 37.58 9.16
CA GLN A 259 -0.27 36.42 8.64
C GLN A 259 -0.28 35.21 9.61
N ARG A 260 -1.23 35.21 10.53
CA ARG A 260 -1.41 34.17 11.53
C ARG A 260 -2.54 33.26 11.06
N LEU A 261 -2.19 32.31 10.21
CA LEU A 261 -3.07 31.18 10.03
C LEU A 261 -3.23 30.49 11.40
N SER A 262 -4.40 29.93 11.64
CA SER A 262 -4.60 29.05 12.78
C SER A 262 -3.46 28.05 12.84
N THR A 263 -2.86 27.85 14.01
CA THR A 263 -1.79 26.85 14.21
C THR A 263 -2.24 25.45 13.76
N SER A 264 -3.54 25.17 13.78
CA SER A 264 -4.12 23.94 13.25
C SER A 264 -3.97 23.75 11.74
N LEU A 265 -3.77 24.82 10.98
CA LEU A 265 -3.54 24.77 9.54
C LEU A 265 -2.08 24.92 9.13
N MET A 266 -1.21 25.26 10.08
CA MET A 266 0.22 25.40 9.83
C MET A 266 0.82 24.04 9.52
N ASN A 267 1.64 24.00 8.47
CA ASN A 267 2.32 22.77 8.05
C ASN A 267 1.39 21.58 7.75
N TYR A 268 0.12 21.86 7.43
CA TYR A 268 -0.81 20.80 7.06
C TYR A 268 -0.47 20.23 5.69
N ASN A 269 -0.16 18.93 5.64
CA ASN A 269 -0.01 18.19 4.41
C ASN A 269 -1.00 17.02 4.41
N PRO A 270 -2.05 17.05 3.58
CA PRO A 270 -3.06 16.01 3.52
C PRO A 270 -2.50 14.61 3.28
N LEU A 271 -1.34 14.51 2.62
CA LEU A 271 -0.68 13.24 2.34
C LEU A 271 -0.18 12.52 3.59
N TYR A 272 0.06 13.27 4.68
CA TYR A 272 0.51 12.68 5.94
C TYR A 272 -0.65 12.28 6.85
N SER A 273 -1.89 12.59 6.45
CA SER A 273 -3.05 12.27 7.26
C SER A 273 -3.24 10.76 7.40
N SER A 274 -3.24 10.30 8.64
CA SER A 274 -3.54 8.90 9.00
C SER A 274 -4.97 8.69 9.49
N VAL A 275 -5.83 9.72 9.43
CA VAL A 275 -7.22 9.68 9.89
C VAL A 275 -8.06 8.71 9.07
N SER A 276 -7.80 8.63 7.77
CA SER A 276 -8.47 7.66 6.89
C SER A 276 -7.45 6.67 6.32
N PRO A 277 -7.11 5.62 7.07
CA PRO A 277 -6.12 4.67 6.64
C PRO A 277 -6.55 3.92 5.37
N TYR A 278 -5.58 3.56 4.54
CA TYR A 278 -5.78 2.79 3.32
C TYR A 278 -4.96 1.50 3.28
N GLY A 279 -4.68 0.94 4.44
CA GLY A 279 -3.97 -0.30 4.61
C GLY A 279 -2.83 -0.23 5.60
N GLU A 280 -2.10 -1.33 5.72
CA GLU A 280 -0.89 -1.43 6.54
C GLU A 280 0.19 -0.43 6.09
N SER A 281 0.20 -0.07 4.82
CA SER A 281 1.12 0.89 4.19
C SER A 281 0.73 2.37 4.41
N THR A 282 -0.29 2.64 5.21
CA THR A 282 -0.65 4.02 5.56
C THR A 282 0.55 4.74 6.16
N PRO A 283 1.00 5.87 5.59
CA PRO A 283 2.18 6.58 6.05
C PRO A 283 1.99 7.26 7.40
N ASN A 284 3.09 7.82 7.91
CA ASN A 284 3.08 8.60 9.15
C ASN A 284 2.54 7.82 10.35
N ARG A 285 2.90 6.55 10.47
CA ARG A 285 2.34 5.65 11.47
C ARG A 285 3.40 4.78 12.13
N ASN A 286 3.35 4.71 13.44
CA ASN A 286 4.13 3.81 14.27
C ASN A 286 3.21 3.12 15.26
N GLY A 287 3.28 1.81 15.42
CA GLY A 287 2.41 1.14 16.35
C GLY A 287 2.59 -0.36 16.49
N LEU A 288 1.73 -0.90 17.36
CA LEU A 288 1.63 -2.30 17.70
C LEU A 288 0.20 -2.78 17.45
N LYS A 289 0.08 -3.98 16.88
CA LYS A 289 -1.18 -4.67 16.72
C LYS A 289 -1.05 -6.08 17.29
N TYR A 290 -2.00 -6.47 18.09
CA TYR A 290 -2.13 -7.82 18.61
C TYR A 290 -3.44 -8.42 18.16
N SER A 291 -3.41 -9.64 17.63
CA SER A 291 -4.61 -10.38 17.34
C SER A 291 -4.50 -11.81 17.84
N PHE A 292 -5.59 -12.34 18.34
CA PHE A 292 -5.68 -13.71 18.77
C PHE A 292 -6.93 -14.41 18.20
N SER A 293 -6.82 -15.71 18.05
CA SER A 293 -7.94 -16.59 17.70
C SER A 293 -7.83 -17.84 18.53
N TYR A 294 -8.80 -18.04 19.41
CA TYR A 294 -8.97 -19.26 20.18
C TYR A 294 -10.10 -20.08 19.55
N ASP A 295 -9.84 -21.32 19.28
CA ASP A 295 -10.80 -22.25 18.69
C ASP A 295 -10.72 -23.61 19.38
N ASN A 296 -11.70 -23.87 20.24
CA ASN A 296 -11.95 -25.18 20.75
C ASN A 296 -13.15 -25.78 19.98
N SER A 297 -12.82 -26.49 18.91
CA SER A 297 -13.76 -27.02 17.90
C SER A 297 -15.07 -27.65 18.40
N LYS A 298 -15.21 -27.83 19.73
CA LYS A 298 -16.38 -28.43 20.35
C LYS A 298 -17.27 -27.43 21.10
N THR A 299 -16.77 -26.30 21.57
CA THR A 299 -17.52 -25.51 22.55
C THR A 299 -17.42 -23.98 22.38
N ILE A 300 -16.26 -23.45 22.11
CA ILE A 300 -16.04 -21.99 22.15
C ILE A 300 -15.08 -21.56 21.04
N THR A 301 -15.46 -20.56 20.27
CA THR A 301 -14.57 -19.82 19.37
C THR A 301 -14.55 -18.37 19.81
N ALA A 302 -13.36 -17.83 20.08
CA ALA A 302 -13.16 -16.43 20.43
C ALA A 302 -12.06 -15.80 19.56
N LYS A 303 -12.32 -14.62 19.05
CA LYS A 303 -11.34 -13.86 18.24
C LYS A 303 -11.32 -12.43 18.73
N GLY A 304 -10.15 -11.83 18.73
CA GLY A 304 -10.00 -10.44 19.11
C GLY A 304 -8.79 -9.79 18.44
N ASP A 305 -8.92 -8.50 18.19
CA ASP A 305 -7.86 -7.64 17.68
C ASP A 305 -7.74 -6.40 18.58
N PHE A 306 -6.51 -6.00 18.81
CA PHE A 306 -6.18 -4.77 19.49
C PHE A 306 -5.02 -4.10 18.76
N GLY A 307 -5.13 -2.80 18.52
CA GLY A 307 -4.08 -2.01 17.88
C GLY A 307 -3.93 -0.66 18.55
N PHE A 308 -2.69 -0.23 18.68
CA PHE A 308 -2.32 1.08 19.13
C PHE A 308 -1.33 1.69 18.14
N PHE A 309 -1.63 2.88 17.64
CA PHE A 309 -0.83 3.57 16.64
C PHE A 309 -0.66 5.03 17.01
N ASN A 310 0.54 5.55 16.77
CA ASN A 310 0.88 6.97 16.91
C ASN A 310 1.33 7.53 15.56
N GLU A 311 1.08 8.78 15.34
CA GLU A 311 1.72 9.51 14.25
C GLU A 311 3.22 9.69 14.52
N VAL A 312 4.03 9.58 13.47
CA VAL A 312 5.47 9.85 13.55
C VAL A 312 5.72 11.36 13.63
N ILE A 313 5.00 12.13 12.83
CA ILE A 313 4.98 13.61 12.89
C ILE A 313 3.54 14.09 13.04
N GLY A 314 3.36 15.16 13.83
CA GLY A 314 2.08 15.82 13.98
C GLY A 314 1.60 16.50 12.69
N GLN A 315 0.29 16.62 12.55
CA GLN A 315 -0.37 17.21 11.39
C GLN A 315 -1.32 18.31 11.84
N GLY A 316 -1.06 19.53 11.36
CA GLY A 316 -1.95 20.67 11.59
C GLY A 316 -1.94 21.25 13.00
N THR A 317 -1.59 20.47 14.03
CA THR A 317 -1.60 20.90 15.44
C THR A 317 -0.25 20.79 16.13
N PHE A 318 0.81 20.37 15.47
CA PHE A 318 2.11 19.97 16.04
C PHE A 318 2.06 18.79 17.03
N GLU A 319 0.89 18.39 17.49
CA GLU A 319 0.73 17.25 18.37
C GLU A 319 0.54 15.97 17.53
N LYS A 320 1.20 14.90 17.98
CA LYS A 320 1.06 13.58 17.38
C LYS A 320 -0.24 12.95 17.86
N ARG A 321 -1.05 12.50 16.91
CA ARG A 321 -2.29 11.80 17.24
C ARG A 321 -2.02 10.34 17.57
N SER A 322 -2.81 9.80 18.50
CA SER A 322 -2.83 8.39 18.85
C SER A 322 -4.15 7.76 18.44
N PHE A 323 -4.08 6.55 17.93
CA PHE A 323 -5.24 5.81 17.45
C PHE A 323 -5.30 4.47 18.16
N PHE A 324 -6.50 4.10 18.60
CA PHE A 324 -6.80 2.79 19.15
C PHE A 324 -7.77 2.09 18.20
N ALA A 325 -7.51 0.82 17.93
CA ALA A 325 -8.42 -0.02 17.18
C ALA A 325 -8.61 -1.32 17.95
N GLY A 326 -9.84 -1.77 18.05
CA GLY A 326 -10.16 -3.04 18.72
C GLY A 326 -11.45 -3.61 18.18
N GLY A 327 -11.56 -4.95 18.25
CA GLY A 327 -12.74 -5.71 17.84
C GLY A 327 -12.71 -7.11 18.42
N THR A 328 -13.86 -7.67 18.64
CA THR A 328 -14.05 -9.03 19.20
C THR A 328 -15.00 -9.85 18.35
#